data_6ccd1c002e541c3e134f1fb082448f67
#
_entry.id   6ccd1c002e541c3e134f1fb082448f67
#
_cell.length_a   1.000
_cell.length_b   1.000
_cell.length_c   1.000
_cell.angle_alpha   90.00
_cell.angle_beta   90.00
_cell.angle_gamma   90.00
#
_symmetry.space_group_name_H-M   'P 1'
#
loop_
_entity.id
_entity.type
_entity.pdbx_description
1 polymer ?
#
loop_
_entity_poly.entity_id
_entity_poly.type
_entity_poly.pdbx_seq_one_letter_code
_entity_poly.pdbx_strand_id
1 'polypeptide(L)'
;MKRRMYARILAGMMALSLLTGCQNTAGTKADSTAAGSSAPSAADTPAAGDKTEEKGLKVALLINGVLGDQSYYDSAAAGMEAIKESYGCETKIVEMGSDATKYEPTITEYSESGDWDIIILCTNTLKEILQEIAQDYPNQKYILFGARADYENFNMSNVYTVDYLANEGAYLAGVVAAGLTTSKAEGMNEEKVIGFVGGQDVTVINDFLIGFIEGAKSVDSDIKVITSYVGDYVNTGKGKELALTQIQQGADVIFQCAGGAGTGVFEAASEKGVLAIGCDADQYEVLKSMDDPLADVIATSVMKRVGVSIERAVGMAIDGTLPYGSFELVGVKENVTGIAVNDNYKTIVPEEIVASEEQAEKAIVDGTIKVSTALGMTTEEVSEIRNSVKP
;
A
#
# COMPACT_ATOMS: atom_id res chain seq x y z
N MET A 1 -45.80 19.68 -14.31
CA MET A 1 -46.71 20.52 -13.48
C MET A 1 -46.24 20.44 -12.03
N LYS A 2 -46.11 21.69 -11.49
CA LYS A 2 -45.95 22.07 -10.08
C LYS A 2 -44.59 21.86 -9.40
N ARG A 3 -43.80 22.95 -9.47
CA ARG A 3 -42.82 23.50 -8.55
C ARG A 3 -43.40 23.73 -7.14
N ARG A 4 -42.52 23.67 -6.13
CA ARG A 4 -42.44 24.51 -4.90
C ARG A 4 -41.17 24.11 -4.18
N MET A 5 -40.10 24.77 -4.03
CA MET A 5 -39.57 26.09 -3.66
C MET A 5 -40.11 26.66 -2.32
N TYR A 6 -39.26 26.66 -1.30
CA TYR A 6 -39.14 27.60 -0.16
C TYR A 6 -37.71 27.42 0.37
N ALA A 7 -36.80 28.31 0.29
CA ALA A 7 -36.59 29.69 0.69
C ALA A 7 -36.40 29.92 2.22
N ARG A 8 -35.09 30.16 2.54
CA ARG A 8 -34.51 31.16 3.47
C ARG A 8 -35.16 31.39 4.85
N ILE A 9 -34.28 31.47 5.91
CA ILE A 9 -34.18 32.61 6.81
C ILE A 9 -32.78 32.70 7.43
N LEU A 10 -32.23 33.90 7.37
CA LEU A 10 -31.04 34.51 7.93
C LEU A 10 -31.36 35.09 9.32
N ALA A 11 -30.40 35.23 10.19
CA ALA A 11 -30.08 36.29 11.15
C ALA A 11 -29.28 35.70 12.32
N GLY A 12 -28.14 36.19 12.76
CA GLY A 12 -27.58 37.52 12.82
C GLY A 12 -27.38 37.95 14.28
N MET A 13 -26.23 38.53 14.56
CA MET A 13 -25.79 39.36 15.71
C MET A 13 -24.75 38.70 16.60
N MET A 14 -23.47 39.12 16.57
CA MET A 14 -22.82 40.40 16.98
C MET A 14 -22.96 40.77 18.47
N ALA A 15 -21.81 40.80 19.17
CA ALA A 15 -21.31 41.80 20.13
C ALA A 15 -20.00 41.28 20.74
N LEU A 16 -18.85 41.82 20.57
CA LEU A 16 -18.13 43.07 20.90
C LEU A 16 -18.13 43.46 22.39
N SER A 17 -16.96 43.42 22.99
CA SER A 17 -16.42 44.32 24.05
C SER A 17 -15.01 43.83 24.38
N LEU A 18 -14.01 44.49 24.11
CA LEU A 18 -13.23 45.71 24.36
C LEU A 18 -12.94 46.00 25.85
N LEU A 19 -11.65 46.30 26.03
CA LEU A 19 -10.97 47.26 26.91
C LEU A 19 -10.50 46.74 28.27
N THR A 20 -9.30 46.90 28.53
CA THR A 20 -8.28 47.88 29.00
C THR A 20 -7.75 47.43 30.35
N GLY A 21 -6.55 47.63 30.72
CA GLY A 21 -5.60 48.68 30.66
C GLY A 21 -4.40 48.41 31.53
N CYS A 22 -3.31 49.00 31.14
CA CYS A 22 -2.27 49.77 31.80
C CYS A 22 -2.08 49.65 33.32
N GLN A 23 -0.88 49.58 33.76
CA GLN A 23 0.19 50.50 34.04
C GLN A 23 0.96 50.13 35.33
N ASN A 24 2.28 50.06 35.24
CA ASN A 24 3.29 50.89 35.85
C ASN A 24 3.45 50.93 37.39
N THR A 25 4.67 50.68 37.85
CA THR A 25 5.63 51.59 38.52
C THR A 25 6.72 50.74 39.14
N ALA A 26 7.97 50.91 38.82
CA ALA A 26 8.98 51.91 39.17
C ALA A 26 9.63 51.75 40.60
N GLY A 27 10.95 51.68 40.57
CA GLY A 27 11.87 52.18 41.57
C GLY A 27 12.50 51.13 42.51
N THR A 28 13.72 51.07 42.85
CA THR A 28 14.80 52.04 42.93
C THR A 28 16.12 51.31 43.18
N LYS A 29 17.18 51.81 42.57
CA LYS A 29 18.59 51.97 42.96
C LYS A 29 19.16 51.43 44.26
N ALA A 30 20.36 50.86 44.19
CA ALA A 30 21.69 51.36 44.63
C ALA A 30 22.67 50.19 44.65
N ASP A 31 23.72 50.26 44.07
CA ASP A 31 25.03 50.95 44.09
C ASP A 31 26.12 50.10 44.71
N SER A 32 27.21 50.13 44.04
CA SER A 32 28.64 50.16 44.40
C SER A 32 29.45 48.85 44.35
N THR A 33 30.36 48.87 43.57
CA THR A 33 31.83 49.04 43.46
C THR A 33 32.55 47.79 42.98
N ALA A 34 33.12 47.91 41.84
CA ALA A 34 34.49 47.98 41.38
C ALA A 34 35.47 46.87 41.80
N ALA A 35 36.04 46.22 40.81
CA ALA A 35 37.43 46.15 40.39
C ALA A 35 37.64 44.98 39.44
N GLY A 36 37.91 45.18 38.23
CA GLY A 36 39.19 45.23 37.52
C GLY A 36 39.79 43.85 37.22
N SER A 37 39.78 43.41 35.97
CA SER A 37 41.00 43.02 35.28
C SER A 37 40.67 42.33 33.92
N SER A 38 41.17 42.96 32.89
CA SER A 38 41.67 42.42 31.60
C SER A 38 40.86 41.38 30.83
N ALA A 39 40.38 41.83 29.67
CA ALA A 39 40.06 41.03 28.51
C ALA A 39 41.28 40.34 27.90
N PRO A 40 41.04 39.24 27.18
CA PRO A 40 41.51 39.22 25.79
C PRO A 40 40.39 38.90 24.79
N SER A 41 40.44 39.67 23.76
CA SER A 41 40.20 39.45 22.32
C SER A 41 39.12 38.47 21.88
N ALA A 42 38.17 39.05 21.17
CA ALA A 42 37.20 38.39 20.32
C ALA A 42 37.82 37.32 19.38
N ALA A 43 37.32 36.11 19.49
CA ALA A 43 37.41 35.16 18.41
C ALA A 43 36.06 35.18 17.67
N ASP A 44 36.11 35.40 16.39
CA ASP A 44 35.00 35.40 15.46
C ASP A 44 34.14 34.16 15.65
N THR A 45 32.89 34.35 16.01
CA THR A 45 31.84 33.35 15.84
C THR A 45 31.50 33.35 14.35
N PRO A 46 31.58 32.20 13.67
CA PRO A 46 31.06 32.12 12.30
C PRO A 46 29.57 32.45 12.33
N ALA A 47 29.19 33.38 11.47
CA ALA A 47 27.79 33.69 11.21
C ALA A 47 27.03 32.38 10.96
N ALA A 48 25.90 32.23 11.63
CA ALA A 48 24.94 31.21 11.32
C ALA A 48 24.65 31.28 9.83
N GLY A 49 25.09 30.28 9.08
CA GLY A 49 24.79 30.15 7.67
C GLY A 49 23.28 30.18 7.53
N ASP A 50 22.85 31.03 6.63
CA ASP A 50 21.49 31.07 6.09
C ASP A 50 21.11 29.64 5.70
N LYS A 51 20.23 29.02 6.45
CA LYS A 51 19.59 27.78 6.03
C LYS A 51 18.69 28.18 4.87
N THR A 52 19.22 28.10 3.64
CA THR A 52 18.38 27.96 2.47
C THR A 52 17.41 26.81 2.80
N GLU A 53 16.12 27.10 2.88
CA GLU A 53 15.09 26.07 2.86
C GLU A 53 15.37 25.24 1.60
N GLU A 54 15.91 24.04 1.76
CA GLU A 54 16.02 23.09 0.67
C GLU A 54 14.59 22.80 0.23
N LYS A 55 14.21 23.36 -0.91
CA LYS A 55 12.92 23.16 -1.53
C LYS A 55 12.84 21.67 -1.85
N GLY A 56 11.87 20.96 -1.27
CA GLY A 56 11.66 19.54 -1.53
C GLY A 56 11.51 19.27 -3.03
N LEU A 57 11.78 18.04 -3.44
CA LEU A 57 11.66 17.60 -4.83
C LEU A 57 10.23 17.75 -5.35
N LYS A 58 10.08 17.96 -6.65
CA LYS A 58 8.80 17.88 -7.36
C LYS A 58 8.59 16.46 -7.87
N VAL A 59 7.57 15.79 -7.35
CA VAL A 59 7.29 14.38 -7.62
C VAL A 59 5.91 14.20 -8.21
N ALA A 60 5.82 13.62 -9.40
CA ALA A 60 4.56 13.23 -10.04
C ALA A 60 4.36 11.72 -9.93
N LEU A 61 3.17 11.29 -9.52
CA LEU A 61 2.72 9.90 -9.57
C LEU A 61 1.68 9.73 -10.68
N LEU A 62 1.98 8.92 -11.68
CA LEU A 62 1.08 8.61 -12.79
C LEU A 62 0.53 7.18 -12.59
N ILE A 63 -0.77 7.06 -12.30
CA ILE A 63 -1.41 5.77 -12.08
C ILE A 63 -2.28 5.35 -13.27
N ASN A 64 -2.17 4.11 -13.69
CA ASN A 64 -3.01 3.49 -14.72
C ASN A 64 -4.32 2.93 -14.15
N GLY A 65 -4.99 3.76 -13.37
CA GLY A 65 -6.23 3.48 -12.66
C GLY A 65 -6.84 4.76 -12.11
N VAL A 66 -7.66 4.60 -11.10
CA VAL A 66 -8.30 5.70 -10.34
C VAL A 66 -8.14 5.46 -8.85
N LEU A 67 -8.15 6.51 -8.07
CA LEU A 67 -8.16 6.45 -6.60
C LEU A 67 -9.51 5.93 -6.08
N GLY A 68 -9.53 5.49 -4.82
CA GLY A 68 -10.71 4.93 -4.18
C GLY A 68 -10.81 3.41 -4.30
N ASP A 69 -9.72 2.72 -4.66
CA ASP A 69 -9.66 1.27 -4.72
C ASP A 69 -9.49 0.60 -3.35
N GLN A 70 -9.28 1.41 -2.30
CA GLN A 70 -9.03 0.98 -0.91
C GLN A 70 -7.88 -0.05 -0.81
N SER A 71 -6.94 -0.01 -1.74
CA SER A 71 -5.92 -1.01 -1.97
C SER A 71 -4.63 -0.37 -2.50
N TYR A 72 -4.19 -0.76 -3.69
CA TYR A 72 -2.89 -0.45 -4.25
C TYR A 72 -2.68 1.03 -4.56
N TYR A 73 -3.63 1.67 -5.27
CA TYR A 73 -3.47 3.08 -5.66
C TYR A 73 -3.67 4.03 -4.49
N ASP A 74 -4.58 3.72 -3.57
CA ASP A 74 -4.76 4.52 -2.36
C ASP A 74 -3.53 4.41 -1.43
N SER A 75 -2.87 3.23 -1.37
CA SER A 75 -1.59 3.08 -0.68
C SER A 75 -0.48 3.93 -1.33
N ALA A 76 -0.43 3.98 -2.67
CA ALA A 76 0.51 4.84 -3.38
C ALA A 76 0.23 6.34 -3.12
N ALA A 77 -1.03 6.74 -3.12
CA ALA A 77 -1.44 8.12 -2.80
C ALA A 77 -1.05 8.53 -1.38
N ALA A 78 -1.20 7.63 -0.40
CA ALA A 78 -0.74 7.86 0.96
C ALA A 78 0.78 8.09 1.02
N GLY A 79 1.55 7.38 0.19
CA GLY A 79 2.99 7.62 0.06
C GLY A 79 3.33 9.00 -0.50
N MET A 80 2.53 9.51 -1.44
CA MET A 80 2.71 10.88 -1.97
C MET A 80 2.44 11.95 -0.91
N GLU A 81 1.47 11.72 -0.03
CA GLU A 81 1.23 12.63 1.10
C GLU A 81 2.35 12.50 2.15
N ALA A 82 2.83 11.29 2.44
CA ALA A 82 3.95 11.08 3.35
C ALA A 82 5.22 11.81 2.92
N ILE A 83 5.60 11.78 1.63
CA ILE A 83 6.78 12.52 1.15
C ILE A 83 6.60 14.04 1.18
N LYS A 84 5.38 14.51 1.05
CA LYS A 84 5.06 15.93 1.20
C LYS A 84 5.22 16.37 2.66
N GLU A 85 4.73 15.56 3.61
CA GLU A 85 4.84 15.84 5.04
C GLU A 85 6.28 15.67 5.56
N SER A 86 6.95 14.57 5.20
CA SER A 86 8.28 14.23 5.73
C SER A 86 9.40 15.04 5.10
N TYR A 87 9.30 15.37 3.81
CA TYR A 87 10.41 15.97 3.03
C TYR A 87 10.06 17.31 2.38
N GLY A 88 8.84 17.82 2.53
CA GLY A 88 8.40 19.06 1.90
C GLY A 88 8.31 18.99 0.37
N CYS A 89 8.12 17.81 -0.20
CA CYS A 89 7.98 17.61 -1.63
C CYS A 89 6.73 18.30 -2.19
N GLU A 90 6.84 18.85 -3.41
CA GLU A 90 5.69 19.25 -4.21
C GLU A 90 5.17 18.01 -4.94
N THR A 91 3.94 17.58 -4.67
CA THR A 91 3.42 16.31 -5.17
C THR A 91 2.22 16.50 -6.10
N LYS A 92 2.09 15.62 -7.11
CA LYS A 92 0.93 15.54 -8.00
C LYS A 92 0.59 14.09 -8.31
N ILE A 93 -0.69 13.75 -8.24
CA ILE A 93 -1.20 12.45 -8.69
C ILE A 93 -2.02 12.67 -9.97
N VAL A 94 -1.81 11.80 -10.95
CA VAL A 94 -2.52 11.80 -12.23
C VAL A 94 -3.18 10.46 -12.44
N GLU A 95 -4.49 10.47 -12.48
CA GLU A 95 -5.31 9.30 -12.75
C GLU A 95 -5.51 9.16 -14.27
N MET A 96 -4.79 8.23 -14.89
CA MET A 96 -4.92 7.97 -16.33
C MET A 96 -6.13 7.08 -16.67
N GLY A 97 -6.71 6.45 -15.63
CA GLY A 97 -7.81 5.49 -15.79
C GLY A 97 -7.37 4.18 -16.45
N SER A 98 -8.32 3.41 -16.94
CA SER A 98 -8.08 2.09 -17.57
C SER A 98 -7.90 2.13 -19.10
N ASP A 99 -7.94 3.31 -19.70
CA ASP A 99 -7.76 3.50 -21.13
C ASP A 99 -6.27 3.55 -21.50
N ALA A 100 -5.73 2.42 -21.95
CA ALA A 100 -4.32 2.28 -22.28
C ALA A 100 -3.82 3.27 -23.35
N THR A 101 -4.70 3.82 -24.17
CA THR A 101 -4.32 4.81 -25.20
C THR A 101 -3.85 6.14 -24.61
N LYS A 102 -4.09 6.38 -23.31
CA LYS A 102 -3.67 7.58 -22.59
C LYS A 102 -2.29 7.44 -21.93
N TYR A 103 -1.79 6.23 -21.73
CA TYR A 103 -0.60 6.01 -20.90
C TYR A 103 0.65 6.63 -21.53
N GLU A 104 1.00 6.22 -22.75
CA GLU A 104 2.17 6.72 -23.45
C GLU A 104 2.13 8.26 -23.66
N PRO A 105 1.04 8.88 -24.17
CA PRO A 105 0.99 10.33 -24.32
C PRO A 105 1.14 11.08 -22.99
N THR A 106 0.53 10.60 -21.89
CA THR A 106 0.63 11.26 -20.59
C THR A 106 2.04 11.15 -20.01
N ILE A 107 2.67 9.98 -20.07
CA ILE A 107 4.05 9.80 -19.57
C ILE A 107 5.01 10.67 -20.38
N THR A 108 4.84 10.73 -21.70
CA THR A 108 5.64 11.58 -22.59
C THR A 108 5.48 13.06 -22.25
N GLU A 109 4.24 13.55 -22.07
CA GLU A 109 3.96 14.95 -21.70
C GLU A 109 4.67 15.35 -20.41
N TYR A 110 4.58 14.50 -19.38
CA TYR A 110 5.25 14.75 -18.10
C TYR A 110 6.76 14.70 -18.20
N SER A 111 7.30 13.83 -19.04
CA SER A 111 8.74 13.72 -19.30
C SER A 111 9.29 14.92 -20.10
N GLU A 112 8.54 15.42 -21.10
CA GLU A 112 8.91 16.58 -21.91
C GLU A 112 8.83 17.90 -21.15
N SER A 113 7.91 18.01 -20.16
CA SER A 113 7.67 19.26 -19.44
C SER A 113 8.92 19.76 -18.71
N GLY A 114 9.76 18.82 -18.22
CA GLY A 114 10.90 19.15 -17.36
C GLY A 114 10.54 19.80 -16.02
N ASP A 115 9.27 19.74 -15.64
CA ASP A 115 8.75 20.35 -14.41
C ASP A 115 8.93 19.46 -13.17
N TRP A 116 9.24 18.17 -13.36
CA TRP A 116 9.28 17.15 -12.32
C TRP A 116 10.69 16.59 -12.12
N ASP A 117 11.16 16.59 -10.86
CA ASP A 117 12.43 15.97 -10.52
C ASP A 117 12.34 14.44 -10.63
N ILE A 118 11.18 13.86 -10.23
CA ILE A 118 10.91 12.43 -10.28
C ILE A 118 9.50 12.18 -10.82
N ILE A 119 9.39 11.26 -11.77
CA ILE A 119 8.12 10.70 -12.23
C ILE A 119 8.02 9.27 -11.69
N ILE A 120 6.99 9.01 -10.89
CA ILE A 120 6.68 7.69 -10.34
C ILE A 120 5.59 7.04 -11.18
N LEU A 121 5.80 5.78 -11.52
CA LEU A 121 4.82 4.93 -12.20
C LEU A 121 4.54 3.69 -11.35
N CYS A 122 3.37 3.13 -11.53
CA CYS A 122 2.92 1.94 -10.81
C CYS A 122 2.47 0.86 -11.79
N THR A 123 2.70 -0.39 -11.40
CA THR A 123 2.29 -1.62 -12.08
C THR A 123 3.12 -2.02 -13.31
N ASN A 124 3.14 -3.34 -13.54
CA ASN A 124 3.84 -3.93 -14.69
C ASN A 124 3.28 -3.50 -16.06
N THR A 125 2.03 -3.02 -16.09
CA THR A 125 1.38 -2.54 -17.32
C THR A 125 2.12 -1.35 -17.96
N LEU A 126 2.75 -0.50 -17.14
CA LEU A 126 3.47 0.69 -17.62
C LEU A 126 4.95 0.42 -17.94
N LYS A 127 5.44 -0.77 -17.67
CA LYS A 127 6.86 -1.12 -17.79
C LYS A 127 7.40 -0.92 -19.22
N GLU A 128 6.74 -1.51 -20.21
CA GLU A 128 7.20 -1.47 -21.60
C GLU A 128 7.23 -0.02 -22.13
N ILE A 129 6.19 0.75 -21.82
CA ILE A 129 6.09 2.17 -22.20
C ILE A 129 7.22 2.97 -21.55
N LEU A 130 7.47 2.75 -20.25
CA LEU A 130 8.55 3.45 -19.55
C LEU A 130 9.93 3.11 -20.13
N GLN A 131 10.18 1.84 -20.48
CA GLN A 131 11.46 1.41 -21.05
C GLN A 131 11.81 2.15 -22.34
N GLU A 132 10.82 2.45 -23.17
CA GLU A 132 11.02 3.22 -24.39
C GLU A 132 11.19 4.71 -24.10
N ILE A 133 10.29 5.30 -23.31
CA ILE A 133 10.32 6.74 -22.99
C ILE A 133 11.59 7.13 -22.20
N ALA A 134 12.02 6.32 -21.25
CA ALA A 134 13.17 6.66 -20.41
C ALA A 134 14.50 6.82 -21.18
N GLN A 135 14.62 6.19 -22.35
CA GLN A 135 15.78 6.33 -23.23
C GLN A 135 15.78 7.68 -23.98
N ASP A 136 14.58 8.17 -24.33
CA ASP A 136 14.41 9.45 -25.02
C ASP A 136 14.61 10.64 -24.06
N TYR A 137 14.37 10.43 -22.74
CA TYR A 137 14.51 11.43 -21.69
C TYR A 137 15.56 11.04 -20.64
N PRO A 138 16.85 10.90 -20.97
CA PRO A 138 17.87 10.34 -20.09
C PRO A 138 18.16 11.19 -18.83
N ASN A 139 17.77 12.46 -18.83
CA ASN A 139 17.93 13.36 -17.68
C ASN A 139 16.75 13.30 -16.69
N GLN A 140 15.58 12.85 -17.14
CA GLN A 140 14.41 12.65 -16.29
C GLN A 140 14.63 11.44 -15.40
N LYS A 141 14.31 11.54 -14.10
CA LYS A 141 14.39 10.45 -13.16
C LYS A 141 13.03 9.77 -13.01
N TYR A 142 13.06 8.44 -13.03
CA TYR A 142 11.86 7.62 -12.90
C TYR A 142 11.99 6.60 -11.79
N ILE A 143 10.86 6.33 -11.13
CA ILE A 143 10.70 5.22 -10.21
C ILE A 143 9.50 4.41 -10.69
N LEU A 144 9.64 3.08 -10.81
CA LEU A 144 8.55 2.18 -11.17
C LEU A 144 8.35 1.15 -10.06
N PHE A 145 7.16 1.12 -9.48
CA PHE A 145 6.75 0.16 -8.47
C PHE A 145 5.88 -0.95 -9.06
N GLY A 146 6.09 -2.19 -8.57
CA GLY A 146 5.34 -3.37 -9.00
C GLY A 146 5.76 -3.91 -10.35
N ALA A 147 7.03 -3.69 -10.73
CA ALA A 147 7.62 -4.27 -11.91
C ALA A 147 9.15 -4.22 -11.86
N ARG A 148 9.77 -5.09 -12.63
CA ARG A 148 11.19 -5.06 -12.93
C ARG A 148 11.42 -4.64 -14.38
N ALA A 149 12.15 -3.54 -14.61
CA ALA A 149 12.58 -3.14 -15.95
C ALA A 149 13.68 -4.06 -16.50
N ASP A 150 13.79 -4.11 -17.80
CA ASP A 150 14.84 -4.84 -18.52
C ASP A 150 16.09 -3.96 -18.62
N TYR A 151 17.00 -4.12 -17.66
CA TYR A 151 18.26 -3.39 -17.60
C TYR A 151 19.34 -3.95 -18.54
N GLU A 152 19.10 -5.10 -19.18
CA GLU A 152 20.06 -5.74 -20.06
C GLU A 152 19.91 -5.23 -21.51
N ASN A 153 18.67 -5.03 -21.95
CA ASN A 153 18.36 -4.65 -23.32
C ASN A 153 18.07 -3.16 -23.51
N PHE A 154 17.76 -2.42 -22.42
CA PHE A 154 17.45 -0.98 -22.43
C PHE A 154 18.42 -0.18 -21.58
N ASN A 155 18.74 1.04 -22.02
CA ASN A 155 19.51 1.97 -21.17
C ASN A 155 18.59 2.61 -20.13
N MET A 156 18.56 2.03 -18.94
CA MET A 156 17.68 2.41 -17.82
C MET A 156 18.45 3.12 -16.70
N SER A 157 19.57 3.80 -16.99
CA SER A 157 20.45 4.44 -15.99
C SER A 157 19.76 5.58 -15.20
N ASN A 158 18.60 6.03 -15.64
CA ASN A 158 17.76 7.05 -15.00
C ASN A 158 16.51 6.48 -14.33
N VAL A 159 16.35 5.15 -14.30
CA VAL A 159 15.18 4.45 -13.74
C VAL A 159 15.60 3.58 -12.57
N TYR A 160 14.83 3.62 -11.50
CA TYR A 160 14.89 2.68 -10.39
C TYR A 160 13.58 1.90 -10.32
N THR A 161 13.65 0.59 -10.19
CA THR A 161 12.44 -0.24 -10.09
C THR A 161 12.40 -1.07 -8.81
N VAL A 162 11.20 -1.22 -8.27
CA VAL A 162 10.93 -2.06 -7.10
C VAL A 162 9.82 -3.03 -7.44
N ASP A 163 10.05 -4.31 -7.19
CA ASP A 163 8.99 -5.32 -7.21
C ASP A 163 8.88 -6.00 -5.85
N TYR A 164 7.77 -6.67 -5.62
CA TYR A 164 7.37 -7.14 -4.30
C TYR A 164 7.30 -8.66 -4.25
N LEU A 165 7.85 -9.24 -3.19
CA LEU A 165 7.63 -10.65 -2.83
C LEU A 165 6.24 -10.79 -2.18
N ALA A 166 5.19 -10.60 -3.00
CA ALA A 166 3.81 -10.66 -2.56
C ALA A 166 3.42 -12.08 -2.09
N ASN A 167 4.07 -13.09 -2.65
CA ASN A 167 3.97 -14.49 -2.24
C ASN A 167 4.32 -14.70 -0.76
N GLU A 168 5.30 -13.96 -0.20
CA GLU A 168 5.68 -14.10 1.20
C GLU A 168 4.56 -13.64 2.15
N GLY A 169 3.97 -12.45 1.92
CA GLY A 169 2.82 -11.99 2.70
C GLY A 169 1.60 -12.89 2.53
N ALA A 170 1.37 -13.39 1.31
CA ALA A 170 0.29 -14.32 1.03
C ALA A 170 0.50 -15.69 1.68
N TYR A 171 1.74 -16.15 1.84
CA TYR A 171 2.06 -17.35 2.61
C TYR A 171 1.57 -17.21 4.06
N LEU A 172 1.88 -16.08 4.72
CA LEU A 172 1.42 -15.81 6.09
C LEU A 172 -0.11 -15.81 6.17
N ALA A 173 -0.79 -15.17 5.20
CA ALA A 173 -2.24 -15.21 5.11
C ALA A 173 -2.78 -16.64 4.89
N GLY A 174 -2.07 -17.47 4.14
CA GLY A 174 -2.37 -18.90 3.96
C GLY A 174 -2.28 -19.69 5.27
N VAL A 175 -1.26 -19.41 6.09
CA VAL A 175 -1.12 -20.00 7.44
C VAL A 175 -2.31 -19.60 8.31
N VAL A 176 -2.70 -18.32 8.32
CA VAL A 176 -3.85 -17.83 9.09
C VAL A 176 -5.15 -18.45 8.60
N ALA A 177 -5.40 -18.47 7.28
CA ALA A 177 -6.62 -19.04 6.70
C ALA A 177 -6.77 -20.53 7.03
N ALA A 178 -5.68 -21.29 6.88
CA ALA A 178 -5.67 -22.71 7.20
C ALA A 178 -5.88 -22.99 8.70
N GLY A 179 -5.24 -22.18 9.55
CA GLY A 179 -5.45 -22.23 10.99
C GLY A 179 -6.92 -21.96 11.36
N LEU A 180 -7.52 -20.92 10.78
CA LEU A 180 -8.93 -20.57 11.02
C LEU A 180 -9.88 -21.69 10.57
N THR A 181 -9.83 -22.10 9.29
CA THR A 181 -10.77 -23.12 8.75
C THR A 181 -10.64 -24.49 9.43
N THR A 182 -9.51 -24.77 10.09
CA THR A 182 -9.33 -26.01 10.88
C THR A 182 -9.62 -25.84 12.37
N SER A 183 -9.93 -24.61 12.80
CA SER A 183 -10.24 -24.28 14.19
C SER A 183 -11.74 -24.43 14.50
N LYS A 184 -12.11 -24.05 15.72
CA LYS A 184 -13.51 -23.92 16.15
C LYS A 184 -13.95 -22.46 16.27
N ALA A 185 -13.26 -21.56 15.56
CA ALA A 185 -13.63 -20.14 15.54
C ALA A 185 -15.03 -19.97 14.94
N GLU A 186 -15.71 -18.89 15.33
CA GLU A 186 -17.05 -18.58 14.81
C GLU A 186 -17.03 -18.43 13.29
N GLY A 187 -18.03 -18.99 12.62
CA GLY A 187 -18.14 -18.98 11.16
C GLY A 187 -17.40 -20.10 10.43
N MET A 188 -16.57 -20.90 11.13
CA MET A 188 -15.81 -21.99 10.51
C MET A 188 -16.65 -23.28 10.44
N ASN A 189 -16.42 -24.06 9.36
CA ASN A 189 -17.06 -25.35 9.13
C ASN A 189 -16.02 -26.50 9.18
N GLU A 190 -16.45 -27.75 8.87
CA GLU A 190 -15.57 -28.92 8.95
C GLU A 190 -14.95 -29.31 7.57
N GLU A 191 -15.23 -28.55 6.50
CA GLU A 191 -14.87 -28.92 5.12
C GLU A 191 -13.41 -28.72 4.75
N LYS A 192 -12.66 -27.94 5.53
CA LYS A 192 -11.25 -27.55 5.27
C LYS A 192 -11.05 -26.96 3.88
N VAL A 193 -11.94 -26.06 3.49
CA VAL A 193 -11.93 -25.38 2.19
C VAL A 193 -11.78 -23.90 2.41
N ILE A 194 -10.80 -23.30 1.75
CA ILE A 194 -10.59 -21.84 1.71
C ILE A 194 -10.73 -21.33 0.27
N GLY A 195 -10.99 -20.04 0.13
CA GLY A 195 -11.21 -19.40 -1.15
C GLY A 195 -10.14 -18.39 -1.53
N PHE A 196 -9.93 -18.24 -2.83
CA PHE A 196 -9.14 -17.16 -3.42
C PHE A 196 -9.92 -16.52 -4.56
N VAL A 197 -10.14 -15.21 -4.48
CA VAL A 197 -10.77 -14.42 -5.56
C VAL A 197 -9.75 -13.39 -6.05
N GLY A 198 -9.15 -13.64 -7.22
CA GLY A 198 -8.22 -12.74 -7.89
C GLY A 198 -8.93 -11.79 -8.85
N GLY A 199 -8.32 -10.62 -9.13
CA GLY A 199 -8.81 -9.69 -10.14
C GLY A 199 -8.68 -10.28 -11.54
N GLN A 200 -7.47 -10.60 -11.95
CA GLN A 200 -7.15 -11.19 -13.27
C GLN A 200 -6.21 -12.39 -13.11
N ASP A 201 -6.26 -13.32 -14.06
CA ASP A 201 -5.30 -14.45 -14.13
C ASP A 201 -4.00 -13.97 -14.77
N VAL A 202 -3.19 -13.26 -13.96
CA VAL A 202 -1.90 -12.69 -14.36
C VAL A 202 -0.84 -13.02 -13.31
N THR A 203 0.43 -12.95 -13.69
CA THR A 203 1.57 -13.40 -12.86
C THR A 203 1.56 -12.80 -11.47
N VAL A 204 1.34 -11.48 -11.31
CA VAL A 204 1.34 -10.82 -10.00
C VAL A 204 0.23 -11.31 -9.08
N ILE A 205 -0.95 -11.61 -9.61
CA ILE A 205 -2.07 -12.14 -8.83
C ILE A 205 -1.84 -13.62 -8.50
N ASN A 206 -1.25 -14.36 -9.44
CA ASN A 206 -0.87 -15.75 -9.23
C ASN A 206 0.27 -15.89 -8.21
N ASP A 207 1.12 -14.88 -8.05
CA ASP A 207 2.16 -14.86 -7.03
C ASP A 207 1.55 -14.87 -5.61
N PHE A 208 0.52 -14.07 -5.37
CA PHE A 208 -0.27 -14.15 -4.13
C PHE A 208 -0.92 -15.54 -3.97
N LEU A 209 -1.52 -16.08 -5.03
CA LEU A 209 -2.17 -17.40 -4.97
C LEU A 209 -1.19 -18.50 -4.60
N ILE A 210 0.01 -18.55 -5.21
CA ILE A 210 1.02 -19.57 -4.95
C ILE A 210 1.46 -19.52 -3.47
N GLY A 211 1.81 -18.32 -2.97
CA GLY A 211 2.16 -18.15 -1.56
C GLY A 211 1.03 -18.57 -0.63
N PHE A 212 -0.20 -18.16 -0.91
CA PHE A 212 -1.38 -18.52 -0.11
C PHE A 212 -1.60 -20.04 -0.04
N ILE A 213 -1.51 -20.74 -1.18
CA ILE A 213 -1.62 -22.21 -1.24
C ILE A 213 -0.50 -22.87 -0.43
N GLU A 214 0.74 -22.42 -0.61
CA GLU A 214 1.90 -23.00 0.07
C GLU A 214 1.81 -22.81 1.58
N GLY A 215 1.44 -21.60 2.05
CA GLY A 215 1.21 -21.30 3.45
C GLY A 215 0.09 -22.15 4.06
N ALA A 216 -1.03 -22.29 3.37
CA ALA A 216 -2.13 -23.13 3.83
C ALA A 216 -1.74 -24.61 3.93
N LYS A 217 -1.02 -25.13 2.94
CA LYS A 217 -0.51 -26.51 2.91
C LYS A 217 0.54 -26.79 3.97
N SER A 218 1.25 -25.78 4.45
CA SER A 218 2.22 -25.92 5.54
C SER A 218 1.56 -26.23 6.89
N VAL A 219 0.29 -25.79 7.07
CA VAL A 219 -0.51 -26.05 8.28
C VAL A 219 -1.21 -27.41 8.19
N ASP A 220 -1.92 -27.64 7.09
CA ASP A 220 -2.63 -28.91 6.87
C ASP A 220 -2.59 -29.26 5.37
N SER A 221 -1.98 -30.42 5.06
CA SER A 221 -1.84 -30.89 3.68
C SER A 221 -3.17 -31.21 2.98
N ASP A 222 -4.26 -31.40 3.72
CA ASP A 222 -5.57 -31.74 3.17
C ASP A 222 -6.42 -30.52 2.80
N ILE A 223 -5.98 -29.31 3.16
CA ILE A 223 -6.67 -28.05 2.81
C ILE A 223 -6.89 -27.96 1.30
N LYS A 224 -8.10 -27.57 0.94
CA LYS A 224 -8.51 -27.29 -0.44
C LYS A 224 -8.63 -25.79 -0.68
N VAL A 225 -8.24 -25.36 -1.86
CA VAL A 225 -8.29 -23.94 -2.26
C VAL A 225 -9.11 -23.80 -3.54
N ILE A 226 -10.25 -23.11 -3.45
CA ILE A 226 -11.05 -22.75 -4.62
C ILE A 226 -10.54 -21.41 -5.16
N THR A 227 -10.15 -21.39 -6.43
CA THR A 227 -9.65 -20.18 -7.10
C THR A 227 -10.62 -19.69 -8.15
N SER A 228 -10.90 -18.39 -8.16
CA SER A 228 -11.70 -17.71 -9.17
C SER A 228 -11.09 -16.35 -9.53
N TYR A 229 -11.37 -15.84 -10.74
CA TYR A 229 -10.93 -14.53 -11.18
C TYR A 229 -12.12 -13.71 -11.66
N VAL A 230 -12.17 -12.43 -11.25
CA VAL A 230 -13.23 -11.49 -11.64
C VAL A 230 -13.14 -11.17 -13.14
N GLY A 231 -11.93 -11.02 -13.66
CA GLY A 231 -11.63 -10.57 -15.02
C GLY A 231 -11.23 -9.09 -15.09
N ASP A 232 -11.47 -8.34 -14.01
CA ASP A 232 -11.07 -6.94 -13.82
C ASP A 232 -10.86 -6.64 -12.32
N TYR A 233 -10.62 -5.37 -11.97
CA TYR A 233 -10.37 -4.92 -10.59
C TYR A 233 -11.46 -3.98 -10.04
N VAL A 234 -12.60 -3.84 -10.73
CA VAL A 234 -13.64 -2.86 -10.37
C VAL A 234 -15.05 -3.45 -10.25
N ASN A 235 -15.30 -4.66 -10.79
CA ASN A 235 -16.62 -5.28 -10.81
C ASN A 235 -16.97 -5.96 -9.48
N THR A 236 -17.39 -5.16 -8.51
CA THR A 236 -17.78 -5.62 -7.16
C THR A 236 -18.88 -6.70 -7.21
N GLY A 237 -19.88 -6.55 -8.09
CA GLY A 237 -20.95 -7.53 -8.24
C GLY A 237 -20.44 -8.91 -8.66
N LYS A 238 -19.44 -8.96 -9.56
CA LYS A 238 -18.80 -10.21 -9.97
C LYS A 238 -17.94 -10.80 -8.86
N GLY A 239 -17.22 -9.97 -8.12
CA GLY A 239 -16.48 -10.41 -6.92
C GLY A 239 -17.39 -11.08 -5.91
N LYS A 240 -18.55 -10.49 -5.62
CA LYS A 240 -19.57 -11.08 -4.72
C LYS A 240 -20.12 -12.41 -5.23
N GLU A 241 -20.49 -12.49 -6.51
CA GLU A 241 -20.99 -13.72 -7.13
C GLU A 241 -20.00 -14.89 -6.98
N LEU A 242 -18.71 -14.62 -7.26
CA LEU A 242 -17.66 -15.62 -7.15
C LEU A 242 -17.45 -16.08 -5.71
N ALA A 243 -17.39 -15.14 -4.76
CA ALA A 243 -17.26 -15.47 -3.34
C ALA A 243 -18.47 -16.29 -2.83
N LEU A 244 -19.69 -15.90 -3.15
CA LEU A 244 -20.88 -16.68 -2.80
C LEU A 244 -20.82 -18.11 -3.37
N THR A 245 -20.30 -18.27 -4.59
CA THR A 245 -20.11 -19.61 -5.20
C THR A 245 -19.08 -20.43 -4.43
N GLN A 246 -17.97 -19.84 -4.01
CA GLN A 246 -16.94 -20.51 -3.21
C GLN A 246 -17.47 -20.91 -1.81
N ILE A 247 -18.25 -20.02 -1.17
CA ILE A 247 -18.90 -20.32 0.12
C ILE A 247 -19.87 -21.50 -0.01
N GLN A 248 -20.65 -21.55 -1.08
CA GLN A 248 -21.54 -22.71 -1.36
C GLN A 248 -20.78 -24.01 -1.56
N GLN A 249 -19.50 -23.95 -1.91
CA GLN A 249 -18.61 -25.11 -2.07
C GLN A 249 -17.80 -25.41 -0.79
N GLY A 250 -18.14 -24.75 0.33
CA GLY A 250 -17.55 -25.03 1.64
C GLY A 250 -16.46 -24.07 2.07
N ALA A 251 -16.09 -23.04 1.28
CA ALA A 251 -15.10 -22.07 1.71
C ALA A 251 -15.64 -21.19 2.86
N ASP A 252 -14.91 -21.09 3.94
CA ASP A 252 -15.24 -20.30 5.13
C ASP A 252 -14.23 -19.20 5.46
N VAL A 253 -13.10 -19.16 4.76
CA VAL A 253 -12.16 -18.02 4.73
C VAL A 253 -11.82 -17.72 3.28
N ILE A 254 -12.06 -16.49 2.81
CA ILE A 254 -11.83 -16.11 1.41
C ILE A 254 -10.82 -14.98 1.33
N PHE A 255 -9.68 -15.24 0.71
CA PHE A 255 -8.72 -14.21 0.37
C PHE A 255 -9.10 -13.52 -0.94
N GLN A 256 -9.34 -12.21 -0.89
CA GLN A 256 -9.53 -11.38 -2.06
C GLN A 256 -8.21 -10.71 -2.48
N CYS A 257 -7.87 -10.80 -3.77
CA CYS A 257 -6.76 -10.10 -4.41
C CYS A 257 -7.28 -9.48 -5.73
N ALA A 258 -8.29 -8.58 -5.61
CA ALA A 258 -9.10 -8.10 -6.73
C ALA A 258 -9.33 -6.57 -6.69
N GLY A 259 -8.52 -5.81 -5.94
CA GLY A 259 -8.68 -4.37 -5.83
C GLY A 259 -10.09 -3.99 -5.39
N GLY A 260 -10.69 -2.95 -6.00
CA GLY A 260 -12.05 -2.51 -5.67
C GLY A 260 -13.13 -3.57 -5.88
N ALA A 261 -12.95 -4.53 -6.81
CA ALA A 261 -13.87 -5.67 -6.96
C ALA A 261 -13.90 -6.58 -5.72
N GLY A 262 -12.84 -6.56 -4.90
CA GLY A 262 -12.71 -7.29 -3.65
C GLY A 262 -13.72 -6.89 -2.58
N THR A 263 -14.27 -5.67 -2.61
CA THR A 263 -15.36 -5.25 -1.71
C THR A 263 -16.56 -6.20 -1.79
N GLY A 264 -16.85 -6.75 -2.99
CA GLY A 264 -17.89 -7.74 -3.16
C GLY A 264 -17.64 -9.06 -2.41
N VAL A 265 -16.37 -9.42 -2.20
CA VAL A 265 -16.00 -10.60 -1.38
C VAL A 265 -16.36 -10.35 0.08
N PHE A 266 -16.08 -9.15 0.61
CA PHE A 266 -16.44 -8.76 1.97
C PHE A 266 -17.96 -8.74 2.16
N GLU A 267 -18.71 -8.23 1.18
CA GLU A 267 -20.17 -8.28 1.19
C GLU A 267 -20.71 -9.74 1.25
N ALA A 268 -20.10 -10.65 0.46
CA ALA A 268 -20.48 -12.06 0.48
C ALA A 268 -20.15 -12.73 1.82
N ALA A 269 -18.95 -12.45 2.36
CA ALA A 269 -18.51 -12.97 3.64
C ALA A 269 -19.43 -12.50 4.79
N SER A 270 -19.76 -11.21 4.82
CA SER A 270 -20.71 -10.63 5.78
C SER A 270 -22.10 -11.23 5.68
N GLU A 271 -22.62 -11.41 4.45
CA GLU A 271 -23.93 -12.01 4.22
C GLU A 271 -24.02 -13.47 4.71
N LYS A 272 -22.91 -14.20 4.65
CA LYS A 272 -22.87 -15.65 4.99
C LYS A 272 -22.26 -15.94 6.35
N GLY A 273 -21.74 -14.94 7.07
CA GLY A 273 -21.14 -15.13 8.38
C GLY A 273 -19.82 -15.92 8.32
N VAL A 274 -19.03 -15.73 7.24
CA VAL A 274 -17.70 -16.31 7.07
C VAL A 274 -16.65 -15.20 7.09
N LEU A 275 -15.37 -15.56 7.11
CA LEU A 275 -14.28 -14.59 7.18
C LEU A 275 -13.67 -14.27 5.82
N ALA A 276 -13.06 -13.09 5.73
CA ALA A 276 -12.32 -12.67 4.56
C ALA A 276 -10.90 -12.21 4.93
N ILE A 277 -10.01 -12.26 3.94
CA ILE A 277 -8.66 -11.68 4.00
C ILE A 277 -8.58 -10.62 2.93
N GLY A 278 -8.12 -9.42 3.31
CA GLY A 278 -7.92 -8.28 2.43
C GLY A 278 -6.58 -8.31 1.69
N CYS A 279 -6.35 -7.31 0.82
CA CYS A 279 -5.15 -7.20 -0.01
C CYS A 279 -4.61 -5.77 -0.09
N ASP A 280 -3.29 -5.66 -0.22
CA ASP A 280 -2.46 -4.46 -0.42
C ASP A 280 -2.45 -3.47 0.75
N ALA A 281 -3.60 -3.15 1.34
CA ALA A 281 -3.78 -2.25 2.48
C ALA A 281 -4.40 -2.96 3.67
N ASP A 282 -4.29 -2.39 4.87
CA ASP A 282 -5.10 -2.83 6.02
C ASP A 282 -6.57 -2.44 5.79
N GLN A 283 -7.30 -3.32 5.09
CA GLN A 283 -8.66 -3.03 4.68
C GLN A 283 -9.66 -3.04 5.86
N TYR A 284 -9.31 -3.67 6.97
CA TYR A 284 -10.09 -3.49 8.21
C TYR A 284 -10.03 -2.03 8.68
N GLU A 285 -8.84 -1.46 8.83
CA GLU A 285 -8.71 -0.08 9.29
C GLU A 285 -9.29 0.92 8.27
N VAL A 286 -9.16 0.65 6.98
CA VAL A 286 -9.79 1.48 5.93
C VAL A 286 -11.30 1.51 6.08
N LEU A 287 -11.98 0.34 6.12
CA LEU A 287 -13.43 0.26 6.24
C LEU A 287 -13.93 0.74 7.59
N LYS A 288 -13.23 0.43 8.68
CA LYS A 288 -13.54 0.91 10.02
C LYS A 288 -13.50 2.44 10.11
N SER A 289 -12.56 3.09 9.43
CA SER A 289 -12.48 4.55 9.38
C SER A 289 -13.69 5.21 8.71
N MET A 290 -14.42 4.44 7.91
CA MET A 290 -15.66 4.86 7.22
C MET A 290 -16.93 4.38 7.94
N ASP A 291 -16.82 3.82 9.15
CA ASP A 291 -17.92 3.17 9.87
C ASP A 291 -18.62 2.06 9.05
N ASP A 292 -17.89 1.40 8.13
CA ASP A 292 -18.45 0.34 7.30
C ASP A 292 -18.45 -1.00 8.04
N PRO A 293 -19.63 -1.64 8.25
CA PRO A 293 -19.73 -2.91 8.97
C PRO A 293 -19.04 -4.09 8.26
N LEU A 294 -18.64 -3.92 7.00
CA LEU A 294 -17.86 -4.94 6.30
C LEU A 294 -16.43 -5.10 6.89
N ALA A 295 -15.96 -4.15 7.70
CA ALA A 295 -14.70 -4.28 8.41
C ALA A 295 -14.68 -5.54 9.31
N ASP A 296 -15.79 -5.86 9.97
CA ASP A 296 -15.86 -6.91 10.98
C ASP A 296 -15.55 -8.33 10.47
N VAL A 297 -15.73 -8.58 9.16
CA VAL A 297 -15.43 -9.90 8.56
C VAL A 297 -13.98 -10.06 8.11
N ILE A 298 -13.17 -9.00 8.18
CA ILE A 298 -11.78 -9.02 7.70
C ILE A 298 -10.86 -9.47 8.83
N ALA A 299 -10.45 -10.74 8.79
CA ALA A 299 -9.57 -11.32 9.79
C ALA A 299 -8.16 -10.70 9.75
N THR A 300 -7.64 -10.46 8.55
CA THR A 300 -6.37 -9.77 8.28
C THR A 300 -6.36 -9.28 6.83
N SER A 301 -5.27 -8.62 6.42
CA SER A 301 -5.01 -8.27 5.02
C SER A 301 -3.56 -8.59 4.66
N VAL A 302 -3.32 -9.13 3.46
CA VAL A 302 -1.97 -9.20 2.92
C VAL A 302 -1.51 -7.80 2.54
N MET A 303 -0.47 -7.33 3.17
CA MET A 303 0.04 -5.98 3.01
C MET A 303 1.02 -5.89 1.84
N LYS A 304 0.86 -4.86 1.04
CA LYS A 304 1.86 -4.39 0.08
C LYS A 304 2.01 -2.88 0.28
N ARG A 305 2.97 -2.49 1.10
CA ARG A 305 3.14 -1.11 1.58
C ARG A 305 3.79 -0.22 0.52
N VAL A 306 3.07 0.03 -0.59
CA VAL A 306 3.57 0.85 -1.71
C VAL A 306 3.91 2.25 -1.24
N GLY A 307 3.09 2.85 -0.37
CA GLY A 307 3.36 4.17 0.21
C GLY A 307 4.68 4.24 0.96
N VAL A 308 5.00 3.22 1.76
CA VAL A 308 6.29 3.10 2.47
C VAL A 308 7.45 2.98 1.48
N SER A 309 7.25 2.24 0.38
CA SER A 309 8.26 2.12 -0.67
C SER A 309 8.50 3.45 -1.40
N ILE A 310 7.45 4.24 -1.63
CA ILE A 310 7.54 5.59 -2.22
C ILE A 310 8.32 6.50 -1.28
N GLU A 311 7.93 6.57 -0.01
CA GLU A 311 8.60 7.42 0.99
C GLU A 311 10.09 7.08 1.10
N ARG A 312 10.41 5.78 1.19
CA ARG A 312 11.80 5.29 1.24
C ARG A 312 12.58 5.66 -0.02
N ALA A 313 12.04 5.41 -1.21
CA ALA A 313 12.76 5.65 -2.46
C ALA A 313 12.98 7.16 -2.72
N VAL A 314 11.97 7.99 -2.43
CA VAL A 314 12.11 9.46 -2.55
C VAL A 314 13.08 10.00 -1.51
N GLY A 315 13.06 9.50 -0.27
CA GLY A 315 14.06 9.86 0.75
C GLY A 315 15.48 9.53 0.29
N MET A 316 15.71 8.35 -0.27
CA MET A 316 17.01 7.97 -0.85
C MET A 316 17.40 8.86 -2.05
N ALA A 317 16.43 9.31 -2.85
CA ALA A 317 16.69 10.23 -3.96
C ALA A 317 17.13 11.63 -3.45
N ILE A 318 16.50 12.13 -2.39
CA ILE A 318 16.87 13.38 -1.71
C ILE A 318 18.29 13.29 -1.16
N ASP A 319 18.63 12.16 -0.52
CA ASP A 319 19.96 11.90 0.02
C ASP A 319 21.02 11.60 -1.06
N GLY A 320 20.62 11.51 -2.33
CA GLY A 320 21.50 11.17 -3.45
C GLY A 320 21.99 9.72 -3.43
N THR A 321 21.32 8.83 -2.70
CA THR A 321 21.72 7.42 -2.52
C THR A 321 20.83 6.43 -3.30
N LEU A 322 19.74 6.90 -3.95
CA LEU A 322 18.89 6.03 -4.76
C LEU A 322 19.66 5.43 -5.93
N PRO A 323 19.77 4.09 -6.02
CA PRO A 323 20.62 3.45 -7.03
C PRO A 323 19.89 3.37 -8.37
N TYR A 324 19.73 4.50 -9.05
CA TYR A 324 19.21 4.51 -10.41
C TYR A 324 19.99 3.56 -11.32
N GLY A 325 19.31 2.95 -12.27
CA GLY A 325 19.89 1.92 -13.13
C GLY A 325 19.88 0.54 -12.48
N SER A 326 19.11 0.36 -11.41
CA SER A 326 19.00 -0.90 -10.69
C SER A 326 17.56 -1.24 -10.32
N PHE A 327 17.39 -2.48 -9.90
CA PHE A 327 16.12 -2.99 -9.41
C PHE A 327 16.29 -3.60 -8.01
N GLU A 328 15.25 -3.52 -7.22
CA GLU A 328 15.17 -4.12 -5.90
C GLU A 328 13.91 -5.00 -5.81
N LEU A 329 14.06 -6.16 -5.16
CA LEU A 329 12.96 -7.06 -4.82
C LEU A 329 12.82 -7.04 -3.29
N VAL A 330 11.66 -6.63 -2.80
CA VAL A 330 11.42 -6.39 -1.38
C VAL A 330 10.27 -7.25 -0.85
N GLY A 331 10.41 -7.73 0.38
CA GLY A 331 9.51 -8.71 0.97
C GLY A 331 9.19 -8.44 2.43
N VAL A 332 8.88 -9.51 3.15
CA VAL A 332 8.61 -9.52 4.60
C VAL A 332 9.83 -9.02 5.37
N LYS A 333 11.02 -9.40 4.96
CA LYS A 333 12.28 -8.98 5.60
C LYS A 333 12.47 -7.47 5.64
N GLU A 334 12.08 -6.77 4.58
CA GLU A 334 12.13 -5.30 4.47
C GLU A 334 10.88 -4.63 5.08
N ASN A 335 9.96 -5.42 5.68
CA ASN A 335 8.68 -4.95 6.20
C ASN A 335 7.82 -4.23 5.14
N VAL A 336 7.94 -4.62 3.89
CA VAL A 336 7.19 -4.04 2.76
C VAL A 336 5.99 -4.91 2.38
N THR A 337 6.12 -6.23 2.55
CA THR A 337 4.99 -7.16 2.53
C THR A 337 4.79 -7.78 3.92
N GLY A 338 3.75 -8.58 4.09
CA GLY A 338 3.39 -9.23 5.35
C GLY A 338 1.89 -9.28 5.52
N ILE A 339 1.40 -9.36 6.75
CA ILE A 339 -0.03 -9.27 7.05
C ILE A 339 -0.33 -8.08 7.98
N ALA A 340 -1.61 -7.69 8.04
CA ALA A 340 -2.10 -6.66 8.95
C ALA A 340 -2.38 -7.29 10.33
N VAL A 341 -1.70 -6.79 11.37
CA VAL A 341 -1.90 -7.20 12.76
C VAL A 341 -2.61 -6.07 13.50
N ASN A 342 -3.89 -5.92 13.26
CA ASN A 342 -4.77 -4.90 13.83
C ASN A 342 -5.60 -5.43 15.02
N ASP A 343 -6.53 -4.64 15.54
CA ASP A 343 -7.36 -5.03 16.68
C ASP A 343 -8.35 -6.16 16.33
N ASN A 344 -8.84 -6.20 15.08
CA ASN A 344 -9.74 -7.25 14.63
C ASN A 344 -9.00 -8.59 14.49
N TYR A 345 -7.79 -8.58 13.93
CA TYR A 345 -6.91 -9.74 13.89
C TYR A 345 -6.74 -10.37 15.27
N LYS A 346 -6.40 -9.56 16.28
CA LYS A 346 -6.21 -9.99 17.66
C LYS A 346 -7.48 -10.52 18.32
N THR A 347 -8.65 -10.09 17.82
CA THR A 347 -9.95 -10.52 18.34
C THR A 347 -10.44 -11.82 17.70
N ILE A 348 -10.24 -11.95 16.38
CA ILE A 348 -10.76 -13.07 15.59
C ILE A 348 -9.81 -14.27 15.59
N VAL A 349 -8.48 -14.01 15.49
CA VAL A 349 -7.50 -15.07 15.27
C VAL A 349 -7.03 -15.65 16.61
N PRO A 350 -7.24 -16.95 16.86
CA PRO A 350 -6.76 -17.60 18.10
C PRO A 350 -5.24 -17.49 18.30
N GLU A 351 -4.81 -17.41 19.57
CA GLU A 351 -3.39 -17.22 19.93
C GLU A 351 -2.45 -18.29 19.32
N GLU A 352 -2.91 -19.53 19.21
CA GLU A 352 -2.12 -20.61 18.60
C GLU A 352 -1.90 -20.41 17.09
N ILE A 353 -2.84 -19.75 16.40
CA ILE A 353 -2.69 -19.41 14.98
C ILE A 353 -1.74 -18.21 14.83
N VAL A 354 -1.87 -17.20 15.70
CA VAL A 354 -0.94 -16.06 15.76
C VAL A 354 0.50 -16.57 15.96
N ALA A 355 0.71 -17.46 16.93
CA ALA A 355 2.04 -18.02 17.19
C ALA A 355 2.60 -18.82 15.99
N SER A 356 1.74 -19.51 15.23
CA SER A 356 2.14 -20.23 14.02
C SER A 356 2.53 -19.29 12.89
N GLU A 357 1.78 -18.20 12.74
CA GLU A 357 2.05 -17.15 11.77
C GLU A 357 3.36 -16.42 12.08
N GLU A 358 3.58 -15.97 13.33
CA GLU A 358 4.83 -15.32 13.77
C GLU A 358 6.06 -16.23 13.57
N GLN A 359 5.90 -17.54 13.78
CA GLN A 359 6.96 -18.52 13.50
C GLN A 359 7.26 -18.59 11.99
N ALA A 360 6.22 -18.58 11.16
CA ALA A 360 6.37 -18.59 9.70
C ALA A 360 7.02 -17.30 9.20
N GLU A 361 6.59 -16.13 9.69
CA GLU A 361 7.19 -14.84 9.37
C GLU A 361 8.69 -14.84 9.71
N LYS A 362 9.03 -15.25 10.93
CA LYS A 362 10.42 -15.36 11.34
C LYS A 362 11.22 -16.31 10.44
N ALA A 363 10.65 -17.44 10.03
CA ALA A 363 11.32 -18.39 9.17
C ALA A 363 11.54 -17.87 7.73
N ILE A 364 10.65 -17.03 7.23
CA ILE A 364 10.81 -16.29 5.95
C ILE A 364 11.96 -15.27 6.11
N VAL A 365 11.94 -14.45 7.16
CA VAL A 365 12.98 -13.43 7.43
C VAL A 365 14.36 -14.06 7.57
N ASP A 366 14.45 -15.20 8.27
CA ASP A 366 15.70 -15.94 8.46
C ASP A 366 16.14 -16.71 7.19
N GLY A 367 15.27 -16.78 6.16
CA GLY A 367 15.51 -17.52 4.92
C GLY A 367 15.43 -19.05 5.06
N THR A 368 14.88 -19.55 6.17
CA THR A 368 14.61 -20.97 6.40
C THR A 368 13.44 -21.46 5.54
N ILE A 369 12.40 -20.62 5.39
CA ILE A 369 11.34 -20.80 4.41
C ILE A 369 11.66 -19.91 3.22
N LYS A 370 11.62 -20.50 2.03
CA LYS A 370 11.68 -19.81 0.75
C LYS A 370 10.37 -20.07 0.05
N VAL A 371 9.50 -19.07 0.05
CA VAL A 371 8.19 -19.18 -0.55
C VAL A 371 8.30 -19.24 -2.06
N SER A 372 7.60 -20.18 -2.68
CA SER A 372 7.54 -20.29 -4.14
C SER A 372 6.88 -19.06 -4.75
N THR A 373 7.38 -18.64 -5.91
CA THR A 373 6.86 -17.46 -6.63
C THR A 373 6.35 -17.84 -8.00
N ALA A 374 5.28 -17.19 -8.45
CA ALA A 374 4.79 -17.31 -9.82
C ALA A 374 5.67 -16.55 -10.83
N LEU A 375 6.60 -15.72 -10.35
CA LEU A 375 7.54 -15.02 -11.23
C LEU A 375 8.45 -16.02 -11.94
N GLY A 376 8.31 -16.08 -13.28
CA GLY A 376 9.05 -17.02 -14.12
C GLY A 376 8.38 -18.40 -14.32
N MET A 377 7.24 -18.66 -13.67
CA MET A 377 6.42 -19.85 -13.96
C MET A 377 5.66 -19.67 -15.27
N THR A 378 5.45 -20.78 -15.96
CA THR A 378 4.52 -20.86 -17.09
C THR A 378 3.07 -20.91 -16.62
N THR A 379 2.12 -20.61 -17.51
CA THR A 379 0.68 -20.74 -17.23
C THR A 379 0.31 -22.17 -16.86
N GLU A 380 0.96 -23.16 -17.45
CA GLU A 380 0.78 -24.57 -17.19
C GLU A 380 1.19 -24.94 -15.75
N GLU A 381 2.39 -24.50 -15.31
CA GLU A 381 2.87 -24.76 -13.95
C GLU A 381 1.95 -24.13 -12.90
N VAL A 382 1.53 -22.89 -13.08
CA VAL A 382 0.55 -22.24 -12.18
C VAL A 382 -0.77 -23.02 -12.17
N SER A 383 -1.24 -23.50 -13.34
CA SER A 383 -2.48 -24.25 -13.45
C SER A 383 -2.38 -25.62 -12.77
N GLU A 384 -1.23 -26.30 -12.82
CA GLU A 384 -0.97 -27.56 -12.13
C GLU A 384 -1.07 -27.38 -10.62
N ILE A 385 -0.41 -26.35 -10.06
CA ILE A 385 -0.48 -26.05 -8.63
C ILE A 385 -1.92 -25.78 -8.22
N ARG A 386 -2.60 -24.89 -8.93
CA ARG A 386 -4.02 -24.56 -8.68
C ARG A 386 -4.95 -25.78 -8.73
N ASN A 387 -4.72 -26.67 -9.71
CA ASN A 387 -5.54 -27.87 -9.85
C ASN A 387 -5.26 -28.94 -8.78
N SER A 388 -4.04 -28.97 -8.23
CA SER A 388 -3.66 -29.94 -7.20
C SER A 388 -4.39 -29.75 -5.85
N VAL A 389 -4.93 -28.55 -5.62
CA VAL A 389 -5.58 -28.16 -4.36
C VAL A 389 -7.08 -27.97 -4.45
N LYS A 390 -7.69 -28.22 -5.61
CA LYS A 390 -9.15 -28.14 -5.77
C LYS A 390 -9.86 -29.17 -4.88
N PRO A 391 -11.08 -28.85 -4.39
CA PRO A 391 -11.95 -29.81 -3.70
C PRO A 391 -12.28 -31.02 -4.56
#